data_55faecd07e7e36dc88ee00576ed317ef
#
_entry.id   55faecd07e7e36dc88ee00576ed317ef
#
_cell.length_a   1.000
_cell.length_b   1.000
_cell.length_c   1.000
_cell.angle_alpha   90.00
_cell.angle_beta   90.00
_cell.angle_gamma   90.00
#
_symmetry.space_group_name_H-M   'P 1'
#
loop_
_entity.id
_entity.type
_entity.pdbx_description
1 polymer ?
#
loop_
_entity_poly.entity_id
_entity_poly.type
_entity_poly.pdbx_seq_one_letter_code
_entity_poly.pdbx_strand_id
1 'polypeptide(L)'
;STAAAAAQRMVFGGLPQEEDELMQSPARMVVQSFLHDKVAMTGLILFLVIFLCCIVLPFFYPIDLYYQDVTQSNVAPGFGMLSVPSQLQGNAQMVSSGSTFSVGIDKDGNVYEWGTFPTEKLKSIPSSSEMGKLTQISAGLDHVLAVNEEGQLFTWGNDRMGLNILPVELQASPQPIKQISAGYQISLALTESGRLYNWGSAYLLNVSVPSEVQGNIAKFDDNTNIVMALTNDGEVVPLSTTTSVFTNIPEEIQGNVVDIALTDESAAALTNDGQVHVWGNNVKGTLNLPEEIQGHVTAISAGRYHYTVILDDGSVVTWGDNNFGQTKVP
;
A
#
# COMPACT_ATOMS: atom_id res chain seq x y z
N SER A 1 -69.33 -62.18 46.75
CA SER A 1 -68.61 -62.16 45.49
C SER A 1 -68.13 -60.75 45.08
N THR A 2 -68.03 -59.77 45.95
CA THR A 2 -67.60 -58.38 45.68
C THR A 2 -66.28 -58.00 46.39
N ALA A 3 -65.78 -58.86 47.27
CA ALA A 3 -64.51 -58.62 47.99
C ALA A 3 -63.19 -59.11 47.23
N ALA A 4 -63.34 -60.05 46.30
CA ALA A 4 -62.17 -60.56 45.53
C ALA A 4 -61.78 -59.67 44.40
N ALA A 5 -62.67 -58.83 43.86
CA ALA A 5 -62.33 -57.89 42.77
C ALA A 5 -61.66 -56.59 43.26
N ALA A 6 -61.83 -56.27 44.57
CA ALA A 6 -61.17 -55.08 45.16
C ALA A 6 -59.71 -55.35 45.58
N ALA A 7 -59.39 -56.62 45.94
CA ALA A 7 -58.04 -57.02 46.32
C ALA A 7 -57.06 -57.11 45.09
N GLN A 8 -57.59 -57.40 43.89
CA GLN A 8 -56.77 -57.47 42.65
C GLN A 8 -56.45 -56.11 42.01
N ARG A 9 -57.12 -55.05 42.44
CA ARG A 9 -56.82 -53.67 41.98
C ARG A 9 -55.81 -52.90 42.83
N MET A 10 -55.47 -53.41 44.03
CA MET A 10 -54.44 -52.77 44.87
C MET A 10 -53.00 -53.28 44.72
N VAL A 11 -52.82 -54.33 43.92
CA VAL A 11 -51.47 -54.90 43.73
C VAL A 11 -50.74 -54.44 42.40
N PHE A 12 -51.50 -53.77 41.50
CA PHE A 12 -50.95 -53.34 40.23
C PHE A 12 -51.05 -51.79 39.99
N GLY A 13 -51.13 -51.01 41.01
CA GLY A 13 -51.23 -49.59 40.87
C GLY A 13 -50.04 -48.84 41.51
N GLY A 14 -48.90 -48.99 40.95
CA GLY A 14 -47.78 -48.17 41.42
C GLY A 14 -46.39 -48.71 41.16
N LEU A 15 -45.97 -48.82 39.91
CA LEU A 15 -44.56 -48.82 39.53
C LEU A 15 -44.42 -48.72 38.00
N PRO A 16 -44.56 -47.52 37.39
CA PRO A 16 -44.02 -47.38 36.04
C PRO A 16 -42.91 -46.33 35.90
N GLN A 17 -42.48 -45.64 36.95
CA GLN A 17 -41.45 -44.62 36.79
C GLN A 17 -40.04 -45.04 37.19
N GLU A 18 -39.88 -45.98 38.12
CA GLU A 18 -38.52 -46.46 38.48
C GLU A 18 -37.94 -47.52 37.54
N GLU A 19 -38.78 -48.34 36.85
CA GLU A 19 -38.26 -49.34 35.89
C GLU A 19 -37.77 -48.69 34.56
N ASP A 20 -38.34 -47.57 34.15
CA ASP A 20 -37.85 -46.87 32.94
C ASP A 20 -36.49 -46.16 33.18
N GLU A 21 -36.19 -45.73 34.40
CA GLU A 21 -34.87 -45.18 34.75
C GLU A 21 -33.77 -46.24 34.81
N LEU A 22 -34.11 -47.46 35.22
CA LEU A 22 -33.17 -48.58 35.30
C LEU A 22 -32.75 -49.19 33.93
N MET A 23 -33.49 -48.84 32.86
CA MET A 23 -33.19 -49.32 31.51
C MET A 23 -32.54 -48.29 30.62
N GLN A 24 -32.27 -47.07 31.08
CA GLN A 24 -31.52 -46.10 30.30
C GLN A 24 -30.03 -46.39 30.34
N SER A 25 -29.40 -46.46 29.16
CA SER A 25 -27.96 -46.64 29.12
C SER A 25 -27.26 -45.46 29.82
N PRO A 26 -26.15 -45.71 30.58
CA PRO A 26 -25.40 -44.66 31.26
C PRO A 26 -25.07 -43.47 30.37
N ALA A 27 -24.81 -43.70 29.08
CA ALA A 27 -24.54 -42.68 28.08
C ALA A 27 -25.74 -41.76 27.84
N ARG A 28 -26.97 -42.30 27.85
CA ARG A 28 -28.20 -41.51 27.63
C ARG A 28 -28.50 -40.61 28.84
N MET A 29 -28.26 -41.06 30.06
CA MET A 29 -28.38 -40.26 31.26
C MET A 29 -27.39 -39.09 31.29
N VAL A 30 -26.13 -39.35 30.93
CA VAL A 30 -25.12 -38.27 30.83
C VAL A 30 -25.48 -37.24 29.78
N VAL A 31 -25.94 -37.67 28.61
CA VAL A 31 -26.36 -36.73 27.54
C VAL A 31 -27.58 -35.92 27.98
N GLN A 32 -28.56 -36.53 28.60
CA GLN A 32 -29.73 -35.82 29.10
C GLN A 32 -29.40 -34.82 30.20
N SER A 33 -28.55 -35.20 31.16
CA SER A 33 -28.05 -34.30 32.20
C SER A 33 -27.30 -33.10 31.61
N PHE A 34 -26.44 -33.36 30.65
CA PHE A 34 -25.66 -32.32 29.92
C PHE A 34 -26.61 -31.34 29.19
N LEU A 35 -27.61 -31.85 28.47
CA LEU A 35 -28.56 -31.01 27.72
C LEU A 35 -29.46 -30.17 28.63
N HIS A 36 -29.67 -30.58 29.89
CA HIS A 36 -30.46 -29.79 30.88
C HIS A 36 -29.62 -28.79 31.67
N ASP A 37 -28.28 -28.93 31.64
CA ASP A 37 -27.39 -27.98 32.28
C ASP A 37 -27.20 -26.75 31.38
N LYS A 38 -27.74 -25.62 31.82
CA LYS A 38 -27.68 -24.35 31.07
C LYS A 38 -26.25 -23.86 30.87
N VAL A 39 -25.37 -24.09 31.82
CA VAL A 39 -23.97 -23.65 31.73
C VAL A 39 -23.24 -24.50 30.70
N ALA A 40 -23.41 -25.83 30.74
CA ALA A 40 -22.82 -26.75 29.78
C ALA A 40 -23.31 -26.50 28.34
N MET A 41 -24.62 -26.24 28.18
CA MET A 41 -25.21 -25.90 26.88
C MET A 41 -24.73 -24.55 26.35
N THR A 42 -24.59 -23.55 27.21
CA THR A 42 -24.00 -22.26 26.78
C THR A 42 -22.56 -22.42 26.31
N GLY A 43 -21.78 -23.21 27.05
CA GLY A 43 -20.40 -23.54 26.64
C GLY A 43 -20.32 -24.27 25.30
N LEU A 44 -21.22 -25.25 25.09
CA LEU A 44 -21.28 -25.99 23.82
C LEU A 44 -21.67 -25.08 22.65
N ILE A 45 -22.67 -24.21 22.83
CA ILE A 45 -23.10 -23.26 21.80
C ILE A 45 -21.96 -22.31 21.45
N LEU A 46 -21.29 -21.73 22.47
CA LEU A 46 -20.15 -20.85 22.25
C LEU A 46 -19.01 -21.54 21.50
N PHE A 47 -18.70 -22.79 21.89
CA PHE A 47 -17.69 -23.60 21.20
C PHE A 47 -18.07 -23.83 19.72
N LEU A 48 -19.31 -24.21 19.44
CA LEU A 48 -19.78 -24.43 18.06
C LEU A 48 -19.76 -23.13 17.23
N VAL A 49 -20.09 -22.00 17.81
CA VAL A 49 -20.00 -20.68 17.13
C VAL A 49 -18.56 -20.36 16.79
N ILE A 50 -17.64 -20.50 17.74
CA ILE A 50 -16.20 -20.25 17.49
C ILE A 50 -15.67 -21.23 16.43
N PHE A 51 -16.00 -22.51 16.55
CA PHE A 51 -15.59 -23.54 15.60
C PHE A 51 -16.11 -23.25 14.18
N LEU A 52 -17.37 -22.84 14.05
CA LEU A 52 -17.96 -22.45 12.77
C LEU A 52 -17.27 -21.20 12.21
N CYS A 53 -17.00 -20.21 13.04
CA CYS A 53 -16.25 -19.04 12.65
C CYS A 53 -14.84 -19.39 12.14
N CYS A 54 -14.12 -20.26 12.81
CA CYS A 54 -12.78 -20.71 12.36
C CYS A 54 -12.79 -21.42 11.00
N ILE A 55 -13.90 -22.09 10.66
CA ILE A 55 -14.04 -22.76 9.36
C ILE A 55 -14.49 -21.79 8.26
N VAL A 56 -15.44 -20.93 8.57
CA VAL A 56 -16.14 -20.08 7.57
C VAL A 56 -15.36 -18.81 7.27
N LEU A 57 -14.77 -18.15 8.29
CA LEU A 57 -14.07 -16.88 8.08
C LEU A 57 -12.90 -16.94 7.10
N PRO A 58 -12.07 -18.01 7.05
CA PRO A 58 -10.99 -18.08 6.07
C PRO A 58 -11.43 -18.09 4.59
N PHE A 59 -12.68 -18.46 4.30
CA PHE A 59 -13.22 -18.38 2.95
C PHE A 59 -13.55 -16.93 2.53
N PHE A 60 -13.85 -16.06 3.49
CA PHE A 60 -14.14 -14.65 3.24
C PHE A 60 -12.93 -13.74 3.45
N TYR A 61 -12.00 -14.15 4.31
CA TYR A 61 -10.78 -13.44 4.65
C TYR A 61 -9.60 -14.39 4.53
N PRO A 62 -9.04 -14.57 3.31
CA PRO A 62 -7.86 -15.40 3.13
C PRO A 62 -6.69 -14.78 3.91
N ILE A 63 -6.30 -15.42 4.99
CA ILE A 63 -5.14 -15.04 5.80
C ILE A 63 -3.94 -15.79 5.27
N ASP A 64 -2.92 -15.08 4.82
CA ASP A 64 -1.62 -15.68 4.52
C ASP A 64 -0.91 -15.98 5.85
N LEU A 65 -0.91 -17.26 6.23
CA LEU A 65 -0.27 -17.74 7.45
C LEU A 65 1.27 -17.62 7.42
N TYR A 66 1.85 -17.38 6.26
CA TYR A 66 3.29 -17.20 6.06
C TYR A 66 3.70 -15.74 5.94
N TYR A 67 2.74 -14.82 5.92
CA TYR A 67 3.02 -13.40 5.92
C TYR A 67 3.66 -13.01 7.27
N GLN A 68 4.91 -12.62 7.22
CA GLN A 68 5.66 -12.09 8.36
C GLN A 68 6.16 -10.68 8.01
N ASP A 69 5.56 -9.69 8.60
CA ASP A 69 6.06 -8.33 8.52
C ASP A 69 7.01 -8.09 9.71
N VAL A 70 8.30 -8.26 9.47
CA VAL A 70 9.34 -8.05 10.49
C VAL A 70 9.43 -6.59 10.95
N THR A 71 8.91 -5.65 10.17
CA THR A 71 8.89 -4.23 10.53
C THR A 71 7.85 -3.93 11.62
N GLN A 72 6.86 -4.81 11.79
CA GLN A 72 5.78 -4.69 12.76
C GLN A 72 5.97 -5.56 14.01
N SER A 73 7.15 -6.12 14.22
CA SER A 73 7.42 -7.05 15.34
C SER A 73 7.18 -6.47 16.74
N ASN A 74 7.19 -5.15 16.89
CA ASN A 74 7.00 -4.43 18.17
C ASN A 74 5.74 -3.56 18.21
N VAL A 75 4.78 -3.81 17.35
CA VAL A 75 3.55 -3.03 17.30
C VAL A 75 2.55 -3.57 18.30
N ALA A 76 1.94 -2.68 19.08
CA ALA A 76 0.85 -3.05 19.99
C ALA A 76 -0.31 -3.70 19.22
N PRO A 77 -0.95 -4.74 19.78
CA PRO A 77 -2.10 -5.35 19.12
C PRO A 77 -3.22 -4.32 18.90
N GLY A 78 -3.60 -4.11 17.65
CA GLY A 78 -4.65 -3.19 17.26
C GLY A 78 -4.76 -3.07 15.73
N PHE A 79 -5.96 -2.96 15.23
CA PHE A 79 -6.24 -2.83 13.79
C PHE A 79 -5.95 -1.44 13.21
N GLY A 80 -5.56 -0.46 14.04
CA GLY A 80 -5.45 0.95 13.64
C GLY A 80 -4.33 1.27 12.65
N MET A 81 -3.30 0.43 12.54
CA MET A 81 -2.16 0.68 11.66
C MET A 81 -2.40 0.32 10.19
N LEU A 82 -3.32 -0.58 9.92
CA LEU A 82 -3.66 -1.01 8.55
C LEU A 82 -4.93 -0.31 8.03
N SER A 83 -5.56 0.54 8.83
CA SER A 83 -6.80 1.19 8.42
C SER A 83 -6.53 2.56 7.81
N VAL A 84 -6.85 2.69 6.54
CA VAL A 84 -6.97 3.99 5.89
C VAL A 84 -8.02 4.82 6.64
N PRO A 85 -7.76 6.11 6.97
CA PRO A 85 -8.73 6.99 7.60
C PRO A 85 -10.08 6.95 6.87
N SER A 86 -11.17 6.82 7.63
CA SER A 86 -12.52 6.68 7.04
C SER A 86 -12.91 7.87 6.17
N GLN A 87 -12.37 9.05 6.45
CA GLN A 87 -12.58 10.27 5.67
C GLN A 87 -12.03 10.19 4.25
N LEU A 88 -11.00 9.36 4.02
CA LEU A 88 -10.45 9.14 2.68
C LEU A 88 -11.20 8.07 1.89
N GLN A 89 -12.01 7.22 2.55
CA GLN A 89 -12.72 6.16 1.87
C GLN A 89 -13.78 6.73 0.92
N GLY A 90 -13.60 6.49 -0.39
CA GLY A 90 -14.46 7.04 -1.44
C GLY A 90 -14.29 8.55 -1.72
N ASN A 91 -13.41 9.23 -0.98
CA ASN A 91 -13.16 10.66 -1.10
C ASN A 91 -11.68 11.03 -1.34
N ALA A 92 -10.79 10.06 -1.45
CA ALA A 92 -9.37 10.31 -1.71
C ALA A 92 -9.17 10.97 -3.08
N GLN A 93 -8.35 12.00 -3.13
CA GLN A 93 -7.84 12.61 -4.35
C GLN A 93 -6.48 12.03 -4.69
N MET A 94 -5.58 11.94 -3.72
CA MET A 94 -4.23 11.41 -3.87
C MET A 94 -3.77 10.73 -2.59
N VAL A 95 -2.98 9.68 -2.74
CA VAL A 95 -2.31 8.99 -1.63
C VAL A 95 -0.85 8.77 -1.96
N SER A 96 0.02 8.77 -0.96
CA SER A 96 1.44 8.49 -1.11
C SER A 96 1.93 7.69 0.10
N SER A 97 2.77 6.70 -0.15
CA SER A 97 3.35 5.84 0.89
C SER A 97 4.81 6.22 1.11
N GLY A 98 5.14 6.52 2.35
CA GLY A 98 6.51 6.66 2.82
C GLY A 98 7.10 5.32 3.28
N SER A 99 8.09 5.37 4.19
CA SER A 99 8.78 4.16 4.65
C SER A 99 7.91 3.24 5.50
N THR A 100 7.23 3.78 6.51
CA THR A 100 6.39 3.05 7.47
C THR A 100 5.08 3.77 7.77
N PHE A 101 4.80 4.85 7.06
CA PHE A 101 3.60 5.65 7.15
C PHE A 101 3.08 5.97 5.74
N SER A 102 1.87 6.43 5.68
CA SER A 102 1.24 6.91 4.45
C SER A 102 0.55 8.23 4.70
N VAL A 103 0.40 8.99 3.65
CA VAL A 103 -0.32 10.27 3.65
C VAL A 103 -1.34 10.26 2.52
N GLY A 104 -2.40 11.03 2.68
CA GLY A 104 -3.39 11.22 1.62
C GLY A 104 -4.07 12.56 1.75
N ILE A 105 -4.58 13.04 0.65
CA ILE A 105 -5.44 14.22 0.57
C ILE A 105 -6.81 13.83 0.03
N ASP A 106 -7.84 14.42 0.61
CA ASP A 106 -9.20 14.28 0.12
C ASP A 106 -9.48 15.29 -1.02
N LYS A 107 -10.68 15.23 -1.60
CA LYS A 107 -11.11 16.12 -2.68
C LYS A 107 -11.22 17.58 -2.26
N ASP A 108 -11.29 17.85 -0.95
CA ASP A 108 -11.29 19.19 -0.38
C ASP A 108 -9.88 19.68 -0.04
N GLY A 109 -8.85 18.82 -0.23
CA GLY A 109 -7.45 19.13 0.01
C GLY A 109 -7.01 18.98 1.47
N ASN A 110 -7.80 18.31 2.32
CA ASN A 110 -7.40 18.02 3.69
C ASN A 110 -6.41 16.87 3.75
N VAL A 111 -5.40 16.97 4.64
CA VAL A 111 -4.36 15.97 4.83
C VAL A 111 -4.77 14.97 5.89
N TYR A 112 -4.45 13.70 5.62
CA TYR A 112 -4.60 12.58 6.54
C TYR A 112 -3.31 11.76 6.53
N GLU A 113 -2.87 11.35 7.70
CA GLU A 113 -1.69 10.53 7.91
C GLU A 113 -2.05 9.26 8.69
N TRP A 114 -1.45 8.15 8.34
CA TRP A 114 -1.62 6.87 9.05
C TRP A 114 -0.36 6.00 8.95
N GLY A 115 -0.27 5.00 9.82
CA GLY A 115 0.88 4.11 9.91
C GLY A 115 1.79 4.42 11.10
N THR A 116 3.05 3.99 11.03
CA THR A 116 4.07 4.24 12.06
C THR A 116 4.99 5.37 11.64
N PHE A 117 5.01 6.44 12.43
CA PHE A 117 5.81 7.61 12.11
C PHE A 117 7.25 7.45 12.60
N PRO A 118 8.26 7.47 11.70
CA PRO A 118 9.67 7.35 12.08
C PRO A 118 10.18 8.55 12.88
N THR A 119 9.47 9.67 12.87
CA THR A 119 9.76 10.86 13.68
C THR A 119 8.47 11.57 14.11
N GLU A 120 8.44 12.11 15.33
CA GLU A 120 7.32 12.92 15.82
C GLU A 120 7.12 14.21 15.02
N LYS A 121 8.15 14.68 14.31
CA LYS A 121 8.07 15.88 13.46
C LYS A 121 7.10 15.69 12.26
N LEU A 122 6.82 14.46 11.87
CA LEU A 122 5.80 14.20 10.84
C LEU A 122 4.40 14.59 11.30
N LYS A 123 4.12 14.50 12.60
CA LYS A 123 2.83 14.94 13.19
C LYS A 123 2.66 16.46 13.24
N SER A 124 3.72 17.22 12.91
CA SER A 124 3.69 18.68 12.87
C SER A 124 3.23 19.16 11.49
N ILE A 125 2.06 18.73 11.05
CA ILE A 125 1.45 19.15 9.78
C ILE A 125 1.16 20.66 9.87
N PRO A 126 1.56 21.48 8.88
CA PRO A 126 1.14 22.87 8.81
C PRO A 126 -0.39 22.98 8.81
N SER A 127 -0.92 24.08 9.36
CA SER A 127 -2.38 24.21 9.47
C SER A 127 -3.05 24.31 8.08
N SER A 128 -4.28 23.83 7.98
CA SER A 128 -5.05 23.94 6.73
C SER A 128 -5.27 25.41 6.32
N SER A 129 -5.27 26.33 7.28
CA SER A 129 -5.36 27.78 6.99
C SER A 129 -4.08 28.36 6.37
N GLU A 130 -2.92 27.74 6.62
CA GLU A 130 -1.65 28.11 6.00
C GLU A 130 -1.47 27.46 4.63
N MET A 131 -1.84 26.18 4.51
CA MET A 131 -1.62 25.41 3.29
C MET A 131 -2.69 25.69 2.22
N GLY A 132 -3.90 26.06 2.60
CA GLY A 132 -5.01 26.11 1.67
C GLY A 132 -5.41 24.72 1.18
N LYS A 133 -6.03 24.65 0.01
CA LYS A 133 -6.46 23.38 -0.58
C LYS A 133 -5.30 22.70 -1.30
N LEU A 134 -4.90 21.54 -0.80
CA LEU A 134 -3.82 20.76 -1.41
C LEU A 134 -4.29 20.00 -2.65
N THR A 135 -3.39 19.90 -3.63
CA THR A 135 -3.61 19.20 -4.90
C THR A 135 -2.67 18.04 -5.11
N GLN A 136 -1.47 18.09 -4.49
CA GLN A 136 -0.46 17.03 -4.56
C GLN A 136 0.13 16.77 -3.18
N ILE A 137 0.51 15.52 -2.93
CA ILE A 137 1.21 15.11 -1.72
C ILE A 137 2.18 13.97 -2.05
N SER A 138 3.37 14.00 -1.44
CA SER A 138 4.38 12.95 -1.58
C SER A 138 5.06 12.68 -0.25
N ALA A 139 5.14 11.39 0.13
CA ALA A 139 5.76 10.92 1.36
C ALA A 139 7.08 10.22 1.07
N GLY A 140 8.14 10.66 1.75
CA GLY A 140 9.46 10.08 1.68
C GLY A 140 9.78 9.14 2.84
N LEU A 141 11.07 9.01 3.17
CA LEU A 141 11.51 8.21 4.30
C LEU A 141 10.89 8.72 5.62
N ASP A 142 11.02 10.00 5.87
CA ASP A 142 10.66 10.65 7.15
C ASP A 142 10.28 12.14 6.98
N HIS A 143 9.90 12.55 5.78
CA HIS A 143 9.39 13.88 5.47
C HIS A 143 8.29 13.80 4.40
N VAL A 144 7.54 14.87 4.26
CA VAL A 144 6.43 14.98 3.31
C VAL A 144 6.56 16.28 2.53
N LEU A 145 6.20 16.24 1.26
CA LEU A 145 6.00 17.40 0.39
C LEU A 145 4.52 17.51 0.02
N ALA A 146 4.01 18.72 -0.07
CA ALA A 146 2.66 18.99 -0.57
C ALA A 146 2.62 20.27 -1.39
N VAL A 147 1.69 20.35 -2.33
CA VAL A 147 1.44 21.52 -3.18
C VAL A 147 -0.04 21.89 -3.12
N ASN A 148 -0.35 23.16 -3.00
CA ASN A 148 -1.72 23.65 -3.03
C ASN A 148 -2.15 24.13 -4.44
N GLU A 149 -3.41 24.52 -4.57
CA GLU A 149 -3.98 25.03 -5.84
C GLU A 149 -3.26 26.27 -6.38
N GLU A 150 -2.59 27.03 -5.51
CA GLU A 150 -1.82 28.23 -5.89
C GLU A 150 -0.39 27.91 -6.33
N GLY A 151 0.00 26.63 -6.33
CA GLY A 151 1.36 26.18 -6.67
C GLY A 151 2.37 26.42 -5.54
N GLN A 152 1.93 26.71 -4.32
CA GLN A 152 2.81 26.84 -3.17
C GLN A 152 3.21 25.46 -2.66
N LEU A 153 4.49 25.32 -2.35
CA LEU A 153 5.09 24.09 -1.85
C LEU A 153 5.26 24.14 -0.34
N PHE A 154 4.84 23.08 0.33
CA PHE A 154 4.95 22.88 1.76
C PHE A 154 5.77 21.64 2.06
N THR A 155 6.48 21.64 3.18
CA THR A 155 7.25 20.50 3.64
C THR A 155 7.20 20.38 5.16
N TRP A 156 7.15 19.17 5.69
CA TRP A 156 7.21 18.87 7.11
C TRP A 156 7.85 17.52 7.38
N GLY A 157 8.11 17.22 8.62
CA GLY A 157 8.79 16.01 9.05
C GLY A 157 10.24 16.27 9.44
N ASN A 158 11.14 15.38 9.06
CA ASN A 158 12.56 15.50 9.38
C ASN A 158 13.19 16.70 8.67
N ASP A 159 13.91 17.52 9.42
CA ASP A 159 14.61 18.72 8.93
C ASP A 159 16.13 18.52 8.73
N ARG A 160 16.62 17.29 8.91
CA ARG A 160 18.02 16.97 8.63
C ARG A 160 18.34 17.23 7.17
N MET A 161 19.57 17.64 6.90
CA MET A 161 20.09 17.89 5.55
C MET A 161 19.34 18.98 4.78
N GLY A 162 18.58 19.83 5.48
CA GLY A 162 17.84 20.93 4.85
C GLY A 162 16.58 20.53 4.10
N LEU A 163 16.00 19.36 4.40
CA LEU A 163 14.77 18.86 3.74
C LEU A 163 13.59 19.83 3.86
N ASN A 164 13.52 20.59 4.98
CA ASN A 164 12.48 21.60 5.20
C ASN A 164 12.89 23.02 4.77
N ILE A 165 14.02 23.16 4.05
CA ILE A 165 14.49 24.45 3.52
C ILE A 165 14.27 24.45 2.01
N LEU A 166 13.19 25.06 1.58
CA LEU A 166 12.87 25.16 0.15
C LEU A 166 13.94 25.98 -0.59
N PRO A 167 14.23 25.66 -1.85
CA PRO A 167 15.06 26.50 -2.72
C PRO A 167 14.55 27.96 -2.75
N VAL A 168 15.48 28.90 -2.72
CA VAL A 168 15.15 30.36 -2.65
C VAL A 168 14.25 30.79 -3.80
N GLU A 169 14.44 30.22 -4.97
CA GLU A 169 13.67 30.51 -6.17
C GLU A 169 12.20 30.11 -6.02
N LEU A 170 11.94 28.98 -5.36
CA LEU A 170 10.57 28.50 -5.09
C LEU A 170 9.91 29.26 -3.93
N GLN A 171 10.71 29.78 -2.97
CA GLN A 171 10.20 30.62 -1.89
C GLN A 171 9.83 32.02 -2.39
N ALA A 172 10.71 32.62 -3.20
CA ALA A 172 10.58 33.99 -3.65
C ALA A 172 9.47 34.20 -4.69
N SER A 173 9.18 33.18 -5.48
CA SER A 173 8.16 33.23 -6.53
C SER A 173 7.52 31.87 -6.68
N PRO A 174 6.34 31.63 -6.07
CA PRO A 174 5.60 30.41 -6.31
C PRO A 174 5.42 30.17 -7.80
N GLN A 175 5.75 28.96 -8.26
CA GLN A 175 5.63 28.54 -9.65
C GLN A 175 4.67 27.36 -9.70
N PRO A 176 3.85 27.24 -10.75
CA PRO A 176 3.00 26.07 -10.91
C PRO A 176 3.85 24.79 -10.89
N ILE A 177 3.57 23.92 -9.94
CA ILE A 177 4.28 22.66 -9.74
C ILE A 177 3.53 21.53 -10.45
N LYS A 178 4.23 20.84 -11.34
CA LYS A 178 3.72 19.71 -12.12
C LYS A 178 3.85 18.41 -11.38
N GLN A 179 5.00 18.18 -10.71
CA GLN A 179 5.32 16.93 -10.04
C GLN A 179 6.21 17.18 -8.83
N ILE A 180 5.98 16.45 -7.75
CA ILE A 180 6.84 16.42 -6.57
C ILE A 180 7.23 15.00 -6.23
N SER A 181 8.42 14.83 -5.63
CA SER A 181 8.82 13.57 -4.98
C SER A 181 9.58 13.86 -3.70
N ALA A 182 9.14 13.21 -2.62
CA ALA A 182 9.87 13.07 -1.38
C ALA A 182 10.61 11.74 -1.40
N GLY A 183 11.90 11.76 -1.66
CA GLY A 183 12.74 10.57 -1.75
C GLY A 183 13.32 10.13 -0.40
N TYR A 184 14.41 9.36 -0.44
CA TYR A 184 15.03 8.80 0.77
C TYR A 184 15.58 9.87 1.73
N GLN A 185 16.27 10.88 1.25
CA GLN A 185 16.73 12.09 1.97
C GLN A 185 16.90 13.25 1.00
N ILE A 186 16.12 13.28 -0.02
CA ILE A 186 16.10 14.29 -1.06
C ILE A 186 14.66 14.67 -1.35
N SER A 187 14.49 15.91 -1.74
CA SER A 187 13.20 16.44 -2.21
C SER A 187 13.38 16.94 -3.63
N LEU A 188 12.39 16.70 -4.47
CA LEU A 188 12.35 17.07 -5.87
C LEU A 188 11.05 17.78 -6.19
N ALA A 189 11.12 18.83 -6.99
CA ALA A 189 9.94 19.55 -7.50
C ALA A 189 10.18 19.95 -8.96
N LEU A 190 9.29 19.52 -9.84
CA LEU A 190 9.25 19.86 -11.26
C LEU A 190 8.17 20.90 -11.49
N THR A 191 8.52 22.02 -12.10
CA THR A 191 7.55 23.06 -12.47
C THR A 191 6.90 22.76 -13.81
N GLU A 192 5.74 23.38 -14.07
CA GLU A 192 5.09 23.34 -15.39
C GLU A 192 5.98 23.88 -16.51
N SER A 193 6.94 24.76 -16.21
CA SER A 193 7.94 25.25 -17.16
C SER A 193 9.07 24.28 -17.47
N GLY A 194 9.01 23.04 -16.93
CA GLY A 194 10.00 22.00 -17.18
C GLY A 194 11.32 22.18 -16.40
N ARG A 195 11.35 22.99 -15.33
CA ARG A 195 12.51 23.16 -14.45
C ARG A 195 12.40 22.23 -13.26
N LEU A 196 13.45 21.47 -13.00
CA LEU A 196 13.56 20.59 -11.85
C LEU A 196 14.43 21.23 -10.77
N TYR A 197 13.88 21.31 -9.56
CA TYR A 197 14.56 21.71 -8.35
C TYR A 197 14.79 20.50 -7.46
N ASN A 198 15.93 20.43 -6.79
CA ASN A 198 16.27 19.41 -5.84
C ASN A 198 16.94 20.03 -4.60
N TRP A 199 16.65 19.46 -3.42
CA TRP A 199 17.26 19.86 -2.17
C TRP A 199 17.30 18.71 -1.18
N GLY A 200 18.01 18.84 -0.07
CA GLY A 200 18.24 17.78 0.91
C GLY A 200 19.67 17.29 0.86
N SER A 201 19.87 15.97 1.02
CA SER A 201 21.21 15.38 1.14
C SER A 201 21.89 15.20 -0.22
N ALA A 202 22.91 16.01 -0.50
CA ALA A 202 23.79 15.83 -1.65
C ALA A 202 24.75 14.63 -1.51
N TYR A 203 24.88 14.03 -0.32
CA TYR A 203 25.82 12.93 -0.08
C TYR A 203 25.30 11.58 -0.57
N LEU A 204 23.98 11.39 -0.55
CA LEU A 204 23.35 10.12 -0.92
C LEU A 204 23.00 10.09 -2.40
N LEU A 205 22.50 11.19 -2.94
CA LEU A 205 22.11 11.29 -4.33
C LEU A 205 22.47 12.69 -4.85
N ASN A 206 23.59 12.78 -5.56
CA ASN A 206 24.04 14.03 -6.17
C ASN A 206 23.29 14.25 -7.49
N VAL A 207 22.22 15.00 -7.44
CA VAL A 207 21.41 15.35 -8.62
C VAL A 207 21.98 16.59 -9.27
N SER A 208 22.36 16.47 -10.54
CA SER A 208 22.83 17.58 -11.38
C SER A 208 22.00 17.60 -12.66
N VAL A 209 21.19 18.64 -12.82
CA VAL A 209 20.39 18.82 -14.04
C VAL A 209 21.23 19.56 -15.07
N PRO A 210 21.54 18.96 -16.22
CA PRO A 210 22.27 19.64 -17.30
C PRO A 210 21.51 20.88 -17.75
N SER A 211 22.24 21.96 -18.07
CA SER A 211 21.63 23.24 -18.46
C SER A 211 20.75 23.16 -19.70
N GLU A 212 21.10 22.26 -20.62
CA GLU A 212 20.35 21.97 -21.84
C GLU A 212 19.03 21.22 -21.59
N VAL A 213 18.90 20.56 -20.44
CA VAL A 213 17.70 19.81 -20.06
C VAL A 213 16.77 20.67 -19.19
N GLN A 214 17.33 21.63 -18.44
CA GLN A 214 16.53 22.55 -17.61
C GLN A 214 15.57 23.41 -18.43
N GLY A 215 14.28 23.32 -18.09
CA GLY A 215 13.20 23.96 -18.85
C GLY A 215 12.62 23.08 -19.96
N ASN A 216 13.09 21.84 -20.10
CA ASN A 216 12.59 20.86 -21.07
C ASN A 216 12.14 19.54 -20.45
N ILE A 217 12.05 19.46 -19.12
CA ILE A 217 11.67 18.20 -18.45
C ILE A 217 10.14 18.05 -18.45
N ALA A 218 9.66 16.94 -18.98
CA ALA A 218 8.24 16.57 -19.00
C ALA A 218 7.81 15.82 -17.74
N LYS A 219 8.68 14.93 -17.22
CA LYS A 219 8.47 14.07 -16.06
C LYS A 219 9.83 13.65 -15.50
N PHE A 220 9.86 13.27 -14.25
CA PHE A 220 10.99 12.55 -13.67
C PHE A 220 10.50 11.34 -12.88
N ASP A 221 11.40 10.41 -12.62
CA ASP A 221 11.23 9.36 -11.63
C ASP A 221 12.52 9.22 -10.82
N ASP A 222 12.40 8.78 -9.57
CA ASP A 222 13.53 8.67 -8.66
C ASP A 222 13.45 7.42 -7.78
N ASN A 223 14.62 6.94 -7.42
CA ASN A 223 14.80 5.93 -6.40
C ASN A 223 15.95 6.32 -5.47
N THR A 224 16.42 5.40 -4.62
CA THR A 224 17.53 5.68 -3.69
C THR A 224 18.87 5.91 -4.38
N ASN A 225 19.03 5.54 -5.65
CA ASN A 225 20.30 5.48 -6.39
C ASN A 225 20.40 6.48 -7.52
N ILE A 226 19.27 6.88 -8.11
CA ILE A 226 19.25 7.72 -9.31
C ILE A 226 17.98 8.57 -9.38
N VAL A 227 18.09 9.74 -10.01
CA VAL A 227 16.97 10.49 -10.58
C VAL A 227 17.11 10.46 -12.09
N MET A 228 16.04 10.17 -12.79
CA MET A 228 15.98 10.10 -14.24
C MET A 228 14.88 11.04 -14.74
N ALA A 229 15.21 11.84 -15.75
CA ALA A 229 14.27 12.74 -16.39
C ALA A 229 13.83 12.20 -17.74
N LEU A 230 12.58 12.47 -18.08
CA LEU A 230 12.02 12.39 -19.42
C LEU A 230 11.82 13.82 -19.94
N THR A 231 12.40 14.14 -21.08
CA THR A 231 12.21 15.45 -21.71
C THR A 231 10.91 15.53 -22.52
N ASN A 232 10.50 16.74 -22.87
CA ASN A 232 9.35 16.95 -23.75
C ASN A 232 9.60 16.42 -25.18
N ASP A 233 10.86 16.20 -25.53
CA ASP A 233 11.27 15.63 -26.82
C ASP A 233 11.32 14.10 -26.79
N GLY A 234 10.93 13.47 -25.68
CA GLY A 234 10.93 12.01 -25.54
C GLY A 234 12.30 11.39 -25.27
N GLU A 235 13.27 12.17 -24.81
CA GLU A 235 14.58 11.68 -24.42
C GLU A 235 14.65 11.36 -22.94
N VAL A 236 15.33 10.28 -22.59
CA VAL A 236 15.58 9.87 -21.21
C VAL A 236 16.98 10.29 -20.79
N VAL A 237 17.07 11.05 -19.69
CA VAL A 237 18.33 11.64 -19.21
C VAL A 237 18.56 11.28 -17.74
N PRO A 238 19.66 10.58 -17.38
CA PRO A 238 20.04 10.37 -16.00
C PRO A 238 20.56 11.68 -15.39
N LEU A 239 20.05 12.05 -14.21
CA LEU A 239 20.39 13.32 -13.56
C LEU A 239 21.34 13.16 -12.37
N SER A 240 21.73 11.94 -12.03
CA SER A 240 22.71 11.69 -10.97
C SER A 240 24.10 11.45 -11.56
N THR A 241 25.13 11.83 -10.80
CA THR A 241 26.54 11.71 -11.24
C THR A 241 27.14 10.32 -11.04
N THR A 242 26.41 9.40 -10.40
CA THR A 242 26.90 8.02 -10.21
C THR A 242 26.78 7.24 -11.51
N THR A 243 27.92 6.74 -12.00
CA THR A 243 27.93 5.73 -13.07
C THR A 243 27.22 4.48 -12.57
N SER A 244 26.08 4.17 -13.16
CA SER A 244 25.30 3.00 -12.81
C SER A 244 24.83 2.30 -14.08
N VAL A 245 24.38 1.07 -13.93
CA VAL A 245 23.72 0.31 -15.00
C VAL A 245 22.51 1.03 -15.61
N PHE A 246 21.97 2.01 -14.90
CA PHE A 246 20.85 2.86 -15.36
C PHE A 246 21.25 3.79 -16.52
N THR A 247 22.54 4.11 -16.68
CA THR A 247 23.02 5.01 -17.74
C THR A 247 23.12 4.34 -19.10
N ASN A 248 23.02 3.01 -19.17
CA ASN A 248 23.01 2.24 -20.41
C ASN A 248 21.62 2.27 -21.08
N ILE A 249 21.14 3.47 -21.35
CA ILE A 249 19.82 3.67 -21.98
C ILE A 249 19.90 3.20 -23.44
N PRO A 250 18.94 2.36 -23.91
CA PRO A 250 18.89 1.95 -25.31
C PRO A 250 18.76 3.16 -26.24
N GLU A 251 19.67 3.30 -27.23
CA GLU A 251 19.67 4.44 -28.15
C GLU A 251 18.38 4.50 -29.00
N GLU A 252 17.81 3.35 -29.33
CA GLU A 252 16.63 3.21 -30.17
C GLU A 252 15.34 3.80 -29.56
N ILE A 253 15.30 3.99 -28.24
CA ILE A 253 14.11 4.58 -27.59
C ILE A 253 14.15 6.11 -27.56
N GLN A 254 15.33 6.70 -27.68
CA GLN A 254 15.52 8.15 -27.55
C GLN A 254 14.66 8.93 -28.57
N GLY A 255 13.96 9.94 -28.09
CA GLY A 255 13.03 10.73 -28.88
C GLY A 255 11.63 10.12 -29.03
N ASN A 256 11.37 8.93 -28.47
CA ASN A 256 10.09 8.24 -28.58
C ASN A 256 9.43 7.90 -27.24
N VAL A 257 10.10 8.20 -26.12
CA VAL A 257 9.62 7.84 -24.78
C VAL A 257 8.51 8.77 -24.34
N VAL A 258 7.46 8.19 -23.75
CA VAL A 258 6.27 8.92 -23.20
C VAL A 258 6.14 8.74 -21.70
N ASP A 259 6.74 7.69 -21.11
CA ASP A 259 6.74 7.45 -19.68
C ASP A 259 7.97 6.67 -19.22
N ILE A 260 8.37 6.83 -17.96
CA ILE A 260 9.51 6.15 -17.34
C ILE A 260 9.14 5.65 -15.95
N ALA A 261 9.76 4.55 -15.52
CA ALA A 261 9.62 4.00 -14.19
C ALA A 261 10.92 3.34 -13.71
N LEU A 262 11.27 3.52 -12.44
CA LEU A 262 12.49 3.04 -11.82
C LEU A 262 12.23 2.05 -10.72
N THR A 263 12.88 0.87 -10.78
CA THR A 263 13.07 0.01 -9.61
C THR A 263 14.40 0.35 -8.92
N ASP A 264 14.74 -0.29 -7.80
CA ASP A 264 16.04 -0.06 -7.14
C ASP A 264 17.25 -0.39 -8.05
N GLU A 265 17.11 -1.29 -9.03
CA GLU A 265 18.21 -1.85 -9.79
C GLU A 265 18.00 -1.82 -11.32
N SER A 266 16.83 -1.40 -11.79
CA SER A 266 16.51 -1.34 -13.22
C SER A 266 15.60 -0.18 -13.56
N ALA A 267 15.57 0.18 -14.83
CA ALA A 267 14.70 1.21 -15.38
C ALA A 267 13.84 0.64 -16.51
N ALA A 268 12.70 1.26 -16.71
CA ALA A 268 11.81 0.97 -17.81
C ALA A 268 11.36 2.27 -18.49
N ALA A 269 11.17 2.22 -19.79
CA ALA A 269 10.60 3.29 -20.58
C ALA A 269 9.44 2.74 -21.43
N LEU A 270 8.36 3.50 -21.47
CA LEU A 270 7.23 3.30 -22.36
C LEU A 270 7.40 4.21 -23.57
N THR A 271 7.36 3.64 -24.75
CA THR A 271 7.41 4.40 -26.01
C THR A 271 6.01 4.70 -26.54
N ASN A 272 5.92 5.66 -27.45
CA ASN A 272 4.66 6.18 -27.99
C ASN A 272 3.82 5.15 -28.78
N ASP A 273 4.44 4.02 -29.18
CA ASP A 273 3.80 2.89 -29.83
C ASP A 273 3.36 1.78 -28.85
N GLY A 274 3.38 2.06 -27.55
CA GLY A 274 2.94 1.13 -26.51
C GLY A 274 3.92 0.02 -26.18
N GLN A 275 5.19 0.12 -26.60
CA GLN A 275 6.23 -0.82 -26.24
C GLN A 275 6.95 -0.42 -24.96
N VAL A 276 7.37 -1.40 -24.19
CA VAL A 276 8.16 -1.21 -22.97
C VAL A 276 9.58 -1.73 -23.20
N HIS A 277 10.55 -0.91 -22.84
CA HIS A 277 11.97 -1.24 -22.85
C HIS A 277 12.48 -1.24 -21.41
N VAL A 278 13.25 -2.26 -21.03
CA VAL A 278 13.81 -2.40 -19.68
C VAL A 278 15.32 -2.56 -19.77
N TRP A 279 16.07 -1.92 -18.86
CA TRP A 279 17.52 -2.04 -18.74
C TRP A 279 17.96 -1.93 -17.28
N GLY A 280 19.22 -2.28 -17.01
CA GLY A 280 19.78 -2.30 -15.66
C GLY A 280 20.15 -3.70 -15.22
N ASN A 281 20.03 -3.99 -13.92
CA ASN A 281 20.29 -5.30 -13.34
C ASN A 281 19.00 -6.13 -13.26
N ASN A 282 19.07 -7.39 -13.72
CA ASN A 282 17.93 -8.32 -13.63
C ASN A 282 17.77 -8.91 -12.22
N VAL A 283 17.45 -8.06 -11.25
CA VAL A 283 17.18 -8.50 -9.88
C VAL A 283 15.72 -8.94 -9.79
N LYS A 284 15.48 -10.15 -9.30
CA LYS A 284 14.13 -10.72 -9.14
C LYS A 284 13.32 -10.84 -10.44
N GLY A 285 13.98 -10.85 -11.59
CA GLY A 285 13.31 -10.99 -12.88
C GLY A 285 12.70 -9.69 -13.42
N THR A 286 13.17 -8.53 -12.97
CA THR A 286 12.67 -7.21 -13.45
C THR A 286 12.89 -7.00 -14.94
N LEU A 287 13.92 -7.62 -15.54
CA LEU A 287 14.16 -7.56 -16.99
C LEU A 287 13.45 -8.67 -17.78
N ASN A 288 12.73 -9.57 -17.12
CA ASN A 288 11.97 -10.64 -17.78
C ASN A 288 10.61 -10.09 -18.25
N LEU A 289 10.66 -9.22 -19.23
CA LEU A 289 9.50 -8.53 -19.78
C LEU A 289 8.53 -9.53 -20.44
N PRO A 290 7.23 -9.54 -20.08
CA PRO A 290 6.25 -10.35 -20.79
C PRO A 290 6.09 -9.88 -22.25
N GLU A 291 6.27 -10.77 -23.22
CA GLU A 291 6.20 -10.42 -24.65
C GLU A 291 4.80 -9.99 -25.10
N GLU A 292 3.77 -10.54 -24.44
CA GLU A 292 2.36 -10.29 -24.78
C GLU A 292 1.88 -8.86 -24.50
N ILE A 293 2.63 -8.07 -23.72
CA ILE A 293 2.23 -6.68 -23.43
C ILE A 293 2.71 -5.69 -24.50
N GLN A 294 3.66 -6.08 -25.33
CA GLN A 294 4.30 -5.16 -26.29
C GLN A 294 3.34 -4.59 -27.32
N GLY A 295 3.36 -3.27 -27.45
CA GLY A 295 2.45 -2.52 -28.32
C GLY A 295 1.07 -2.23 -27.74
N HIS A 296 0.81 -2.64 -26.48
CA HIS A 296 -0.48 -2.49 -25.81
C HIS A 296 -0.42 -1.66 -24.52
N VAL A 297 0.78 -1.24 -24.08
CA VAL A 297 0.93 -0.54 -22.81
C VAL A 297 0.55 0.94 -22.94
N THR A 298 -0.23 1.42 -21.98
CA THR A 298 -0.68 2.82 -21.90
C THR A 298 -0.12 3.56 -20.68
N ALA A 299 0.31 2.85 -19.64
CA ALA A 299 0.93 3.42 -18.45
C ALA A 299 1.87 2.40 -17.80
N ILE A 300 2.93 2.90 -17.16
CA ILE A 300 3.89 2.08 -16.43
C ILE A 300 4.16 2.69 -15.05
N SER A 301 4.36 1.82 -14.07
CA SER A 301 4.80 2.18 -12.73
C SER A 301 5.74 1.10 -12.19
N ALA A 302 6.60 1.46 -11.26
CA ALA A 302 7.53 0.54 -10.63
C ALA A 302 7.38 0.56 -9.12
N GLY A 303 7.60 -0.60 -8.51
CA GLY A 303 7.90 -0.75 -7.10
C GLY A 303 9.40 -1.06 -6.93
N ARG A 304 9.77 -1.52 -5.75
CA ARG A 304 11.18 -1.74 -5.43
C ARG A 304 11.87 -2.73 -6.38
N TYR A 305 11.21 -3.83 -6.73
CA TYR A 305 11.74 -4.90 -7.60
C TYR A 305 10.67 -5.49 -8.52
N HIS A 306 9.67 -4.72 -8.92
CA HIS A 306 8.63 -5.15 -9.85
C HIS A 306 8.10 -3.97 -10.65
N TYR A 307 7.55 -4.27 -11.81
CA TYR A 307 6.84 -3.31 -12.66
C TYR A 307 5.37 -3.66 -12.75
N THR A 308 4.56 -2.65 -12.95
CA THR A 308 3.13 -2.77 -13.22
C THR A 308 2.79 -1.91 -14.42
N VAL A 309 2.04 -2.45 -15.35
CA VAL A 309 1.56 -1.73 -16.54
C VAL A 309 0.04 -1.83 -16.67
N ILE A 310 -0.53 -0.83 -17.29
CA ILE A 310 -1.93 -0.84 -17.74
C ILE A 310 -1.92 -0.99 -19.25
N LEU A 311 -2.71 -1.92 -19.77
CA LEU A 311 -2.86 -2.14 -21.19
C LEU A 311 -4.00 -1.28 -21.78
N ASP A 312 -4.09 -1.23 -23.09
CA ASP A 312 -5.10 -0.46 -23.85
C ASP A 312 -6.53 -0.97 -23.62
N ASP A 313 -6.70 -2.23 -23.24
CA ASP A 313 -7.98 -2.83 -22.84
C ASP A 313 -8.35 -2.59 -21.37
N GLY A 314 -7.50 -1.90 -20.61
CA GLY A 314 -7.65 -1.61 -19.18
C GLY A 314 -7.18 -2.73 -18.25
N SER A 315 -6.66 -3.84 -18.78
CA SER A 315 -6.07 -4.90 -17.95
C SER A 315 -4.74 -4.45 -17.33
N VAL A 316 -4.38 -5.06 -16.21
CA VAL A 316 -3.15 -4.77 -15.47
C VAL A 316 -2.24 -5.99 -15.51
N VAL A 317 -1.00 -5.79 -15.88
CA VAL A 317 0.05 -6.83 -15.88
C VAL A 317 1.19 -6.41 -14.98
N THR A 318 1.72 -7.35 -14.19
CA THR A 318 2.85 -7.12 -13.29
C THR A 318 3.88 -8.22 -13.43
N TRP A 319 5.17 -7.85 -13.36
CA TRP A 319 6.29 -8.80 -13.36
C TRP A 319 7.42 -8.35 -12.44
N GLY A 320 8.35 -9.25 -12.14
CA GLY A 320 9.46 -9.05 -11.22
C GLY A 320 9.28 -9.83 -9.93
N ASP A 321 9.66 -9.26 -8.79
CA ASP A 321 9.56 -9.92 -7.48
C ASP A 321 8.11 -10.23 -7.10
N ASN A 322 7.88 -11.48 -6.68
CA ASN A 322 6.58 -11.96 -6.21
C ASN A 322 6.64 -12.62 -4.83
N ASN A 323 7.69 -12.33 -4.05
CA ASN A 323 7.85 -12.96 -2.73
C ASN A 323 6.71 -12.63 -1.76
N PHE A 324 6.02 -11.51 -1.97
CA PHE A 324 4.92 -11.03 -1.15
C PHE A 324 3.58 -10.98 -1.92
N GLY A 325 3.50 -11.60 -3.09
CA GLY A 325 2.27 -11.62 -3.90
C GLY A 325 2.03 -10.37 -4.74
N GLN A 326 3.03 -9.48 -4.88
CA GLN A 326 2.89 -8.19 -5.58
C GLN A 326 2.64 -8.32 -7.09
N THR A 327 2.88 -9.49 -7.69
CA THR A 327 2.53 -9.76 -9.09
C THR A 327 1.22 -10.52 -9.26
N LYS A 328 0.47 -10.76 -8.16
CA LYS A 328 -0.86 -11.36 -8.20
C LYS A 328 -1.90 -10.24 -8.30
N VAL A 329 -2.20 -9.84 -9.53
CA VAL A 329 -3.26 -8.84 -9.79
C VAL A 329 -4.62 -9.43 -9.41
N PRO A 330 -5.48 -8.71 -8.64
CA PRO A 330 -6.81 -9.15 -8.20
C PRO A 330 -7.77 -9.43 -9.34
#